data_73bcdaec56612e1cdc38ae342e13adcd
#
_entry.id   73bcdaec56612e1cdc38ae342e13adcd
#
_cell.length_a   1.000
_cell.length_b   1.000
_cell.length_c   1.000
_cell.angle_alpha   90.00
_cell.angle_beta   90.00
_cell.angle_gamma   90.00
#
_symmetry.space_group_name_H-M   'P 1'
#
loop_
_entity.id
_entity.type
_entity.pdbx_description
1 polymer ?
#
loop_
_entity_poly.entity_id
_entity_poly.type
_entity_poly.pdbx_seq_one_letter_code
_entity_poly.pdbx_strand_id
1 'polypeptide(L)'
;MPVMRVLLISWEYPPVVVGGLGRHVHHLATELAGLGHDVVVLTRRPSGTDAVSHPTTDRVVDGVRVIAVAEDPPEFSFGTDMMAWTLAMGHGFIRAGLTILAGERGSRATSWTPEVVHAHDWIVAHPAIALAEIFDVPLISTIHATEAGRHSGWVSGRINRQVHSVEWWLATDSDALITCSESMRDEVTRLFGPSVPDPSGTERPVPGPRLADITVIHNGIDIRAWPFAPRPTPTGPAELLFAGRLEYEKGVQDLLAALPRIRRTHPGTTLTIAGTGTQLEWLTEQARRHRVGRAVTFLGAVDHRGLVELMHRCAAIVLPSRYEPFGIVALEAAATGIPLVTSTAGGLGEAVRDGVTGLSFEPADVAGLAAAVRATLTDPDSSAQRARRARARLSEDFAWTEVAARTASVYASAKRRVRQPSGRPIIAQRPLPERDPAQPE
;
A
#
# COMPACT_ATOMS: atom_id res chain seq x y z
N MET A 1 -21.02 -5.68 16.12
CA MET A 1 -19.84 -5.53 17.01
C MET A 1 -20.08 -4.31 17.90
N PRO A 2 -19.44 -4.18 19.07
CA PRO A 2 -19.53 -2.95 19.85
C PRO A 2 -18.93 -1.77 19.08
N VAL A 3 -19.55 -0.60 19.22
CA VAL A 3 -19.01 0.65 18.67
C VAL A 3 -17.67 0.96 19.33
N MET A 4 -16.68 1.37 18.57
CA MET A 4 -15.33 1.70 19.03
C MET A 4 -14.93 3.09 18.54
N ARG A 5 -14.12 3.79 19.33
CA ARG A 5 -13.43 5.02 18.91
C ARG A 5 -12.09 4.65 18.30
N VAL A 6 -11.95 4.89 17.02
CA VAL A 6 -10.78 4.47 16.20
C VAL A 6 -9.97 5.68 15.76
N LEU A 7 -8.68 5.72 16.08
CA LEU A 7 -7.75 6.70 15.54
C LEU A 7 -6.93 6.08 14.42
N LEU A 8 -7.25 6.43 13.18
CA LEU A 8 -6.44 6.07 12.02
C LEU A 8 -5.34 7.13 11.81
N ILE A 9 -4.11 6.71 11.62
CA ILE A 9 -2.99 7.61 11.36
C ILE A 9 -2.39 7.25 10.01
N SER A 10 -2.42 8.22 9.08
CA SER A 10 -1.90 8.07 7.73
C SER A 10 -1.29 9.36 7.22
N TRP A 11 -0.15 9.26 6.53
CA TRP A 11 0.47 10.41 5.89
C TRP A 11 -0.21 10.82 4.57
N GLU A 12 -1.05 9.92 4.02
CA GLU A 12 -1.92 10.17 2.87
C GLU A 12 -3.38 10.03 3.27
N TYR A 13 -4.18 11.02 2.92
CA TYR A 13 -5.65 11.00 2.98
C TYR A 13 -6.16 12.13 2.06
N PRO A 14 -7.28 11.96 1.35
CA PRO A 14 -7.79 13.01 0.46
C PRO A 14 -7.91 14.38 1.16
N PRO A 15 -7.47 15.49 0.52
CA PRO A 15 -7.04 15.60 -0.88
C PRO A 15 -5.57 15.21 -1.13
N VAL A 16 -4.79 14.83 -0.13
CA VAL A 16 -3.39 14.42 -0.28
C VAL A 16 -3.33 12.93 -0.62
N VAL A 17 -3.20 12.60 -1.89
CA VAL A 17 -3.11 11.22 -2.37
C VAL A 17 -1.91 11.10 -3.31
N VAL A 18 -0.93 10.28 -2.92
CA VAL A 18 0.26 9.95 -3.72
C VAL A 18 0.07 8.61 -4.43
N GLY A 19 -0.60 7.67 -3.76
CA GLY A 19 -0.78 6.31 -4.26
C GLY A 19 -2.08 5.64 -3.82
N GLY A 20 -2.03 4.31 -3.74
CA GLY A 20 -3.17 3.51 -3.30
C GLY A 20 -3.50 3.66 -1.81
N LEU A 21 -2.49 4.02 -0.99
CA LEU A 21 -2.61 4.13 0.46
C LEU A 21 -3.69 5.14 0.88
N GLY A 22 -3.63 6.36 0.35
CA GLY A 22 -4.60 7.42 0.71
C GLY A 22 -6.02 7.04 0.37
N ARG A 23 -6.24 6.37 -0.77
CA ARG A 23 -7.55 5.84 -1.18
C ARG A 23 -7.99 4.70 -0.26
N HIS A 24 -7.08 3.78 0.09
CA HIS A 24 -7.35 2.70 1.03
C HIS A 24 -7.84 3.23 2.38
N VAL A 25 -7.09 4.17 2.98
CA VAL A 25 -7.44 4.73 4.30
C VAL A 25 -8.77 5.48 4.26
N HIS A 26 -9.04 6.19 3.17
CA HIS A 26 -10.32 6.89 2.98
C HIS A 26 -11.51 5.91 2.96
N HIS A 27 -11.46 4.90 2.12
CA HIS A 27 -12.55 3.92 2.05
C HIS A 27 -12.70 3.13 3.36
N LEU A 28 -11.59 2.70 3.97
CA LEU A 28 -11.63 2.01 5.26
C LEU A 28 -12.28 2.87 6.35
N ALA A 29 -11.88 4.15 6.46
CA ALA A 29 -12.43 5.08 7.44
C ALA A 29 -13.94 5.30 7.25
N THR A 30 -14.36 5.51 5.99
CA THR A 30 -15.78 5.73 5.65
C THR A 30 -16.62 4.49 5.96
N GLU A 31 -16.14 3.31 5.61
CA GLU A 31 -16.86 2.06 5.89
C GLU A 31 -16.91 1.72 7.40
N LEU A 32 -15.83 1.97 8.14
CA LEU A 32 -15.84 1.83 9.61
C LEU A 32 -16.86 2.78 10.25
N ALA A 33 -16.93 4.03 9.78
CA ALA A 33 -17.96 4.98 10.22
C ALA A 33 -19.37 4.49 9.83
N GLY A 34 -19.52 3.92 8.64
CA GLY A 34 -20.77 3.28 8.18
C GLY A 34 -21.20 2.08 9.03
N LEU A 35 -20.26 1.35 9.63
CA LEU A 35 -20.51 0.29 10.61
C LEU A 35 -20.84 0.84 12.02
N GLY A 36 -20.87 2.16 12.20
CA GLY A 36 -21.22 2.84 13.44
C GLY A 36 -20.04 3.10 14.38
N HIS A 37 -18.79 2.87 13.94
CA HIS A 37 -17.62 3.27 14.73
C HIS A 37 -17.41 4.79 14.69
N ASP A 38 -16.87 5.34 15.76
CA ASP A 38 -16.47 6.74 15.85
C ASP A 38 -15.02 6.87 15.36
N VAL A 39 -14.85 7.37 14.13
CA VAL A 39 -13.57 7.33 13.42
C VAL A 39 -12.97 8.71 13.33
N VAL A 40 -11.73 8.85 13.80
CA VAL A 40 -10.87 10.02 13.58
C VAL A 40 -9.71 9.62 12.70
N VAL A 41 -9.45 10.39 11.64
CA VAL A 41 -8.26 10.28 10.81
C VAL A 41 -7.33 11.44 11.13
N LEU A 42 -6.11 11.11 11.52
CA LEU A 42 -5.02 12.07 11.70
C LEU A 42 -4.10 11.99 10.48
N THR A 43 -4.03 13.06 9.73
CA THR A 43 -3.29 13.14 8.47
C THR A 43 -2.62 14.51 8.30
N ARG A 44 -1.94 14.72 7.19
CA ARG A 44 -1.22 15.96 6.90
C ARG A 44 -1.92 16.85 5.87
N ARG A 45 -1.59 18.12 5.90
CA ARG A 45 -1.85 19.08 4.82
C ARG A 45 -0.91 18.80 3.64
N PRO A 46 -1.17 19.33 2.44
CA PRO A 46 -0.26 19.21 1.30
C PRO A 46 1.16 19.69 1.60
N SER A 47 2.16 19.05 1.02
CA SER A 47 3.56 19.43 1.13
C SER A 47 3.83 20.84 0.63
N GLY A 48 4.80 21.52 1.26
CA GLY A 48 5.18 22.89 0.93
C GLY A 48 4.18 23.96 1.40
N THR A 49 3.25 23.59 2.28
CA THR A 49 2.31 24.52 2.90
C THR A 49 2.75 24.83 4.32
N ASP A 50 2.65 26.10 4.70
CA ASP A 50 2.94 26.55 6.07
C ASP A 50 1.66 26.63 6.93
N ALA A 51 1.84 26.70 8.25
CA ALA A 51 0.73 26.76 9.19
C ALA A 51 -0.10 28.07 9.13
N VAL A 52 0.44 29.13 8.53
CA VAL A 52 -0.26 30.43 8.38
C VAL A 52 -1.21 30.36 7.18
N SER A 53 -0.71 29.89 6.03
CA SER A 53 -1.49 29.77 4.80
C SER A 53 -2.43 28.56 4.82
N HIS A 54 -2.01 27.48 5.48
CA HIS A 54 -2.74 26.20 5.56
C HIS A 54 -2.80 25.70 7.01
N PRO A 55 -3.59 26.32 7.89
CA PRO A 55 -3.68 25.90 9.28
C PRO A 55 -4.23 24.49 9.44
N THR A 56 -3.93 23.87 10.57
CA THR A 56 -4.55 22.60 10.95
C THR A 56 -6.06 22.70 10.86
N THR A 57 -6.68 21.75 10.23
CA THR A 57 -8.15 21.68 10.11
C THR A 57 -8.67 20.47 10.86
N ASP A 58 -9.86 20.62 11.45
CA ASP A 58 -10.62 19.58 12.13
C ASP A 58 -12.04 19.62 11.56
N ARG A 59 -12.41 18.63 10.75
CA ARG A 59 -13.68 18.62 9.99
C ARG A 59 -14.26 17.23 9.97
N VAL A 60 -15.58 17.15 9.88
CA VAL A 60 -16.28 15.91 9.58
C VAL A 60 -16.59 15.87 8.08
N VAL A 61 -16.15 14.80 7.43
CA VAL A 61 -16.38 14.54 5.99
C VAL A 61 -16.82 13.08 5.86
N ASP A 62 -17.94 12.84 5.23
CA ASP A 62 -18.53 11.49 5.03
C ASP A 62 -18.64 10.65 6.33
N GLY A 63 -18.99 11.31 7.44
CA GLY A 63 -19.12 10.68 8.75
C GLY A 63 -17.80 10.43 9.50
N VAL A 64 -16.65 10.79 8.90
CA VAL A 64 -15.31 10.65 9.46
C VAL A 64 -14.81 12.01 9.94
N ARG A 65 -14.31 12.11 11.17
CA ARG A 65 -13.60 13.31 11.65
C ARG A 65 -12.18 13.30 11.13
N VAL A 66 -11.81 14.28 10.31
CA VAL A 66 -10.49 14.40 9.68
C VAL A 66 -9.73 15.57 10.29
N ILE A 67 -8.63 15.27 10.96
CA ILE A 67 -7.68 16.25 11.47
C ILE A 67 -6.49 16.29 10.52
N ALA A 68 -6.46 17.31 9.66
CA ALA A 68 -5.36 17.52 8.72
C ALA A 68 -4.38 18.55 9.31
N VAL A 69 -3.22 18.05 9.75
CA VAL A 69 -2.20 18.81 10.48
C VAL A 69 -1.45 19.74 9.54
N ALA A 70 -1.40 21.00 9.90
CA ALA A 70 -0.57 22.00 9.25
C ALA A 70 0.88 21.67 9.55
N GLU A 71 1.64 21.36 8.58
CA GLU A 71 3.08 21.24 8.60
C GLU A 71 3.59 20.08 7.81
N ASP A 72 4.04 20.45 6.72
CA ASP A 72 5.32 20.04 6.18
C ASP A 72 6.28 21.15 6.57
N PRO A 73 7.30 20.92 7.38
CA PRO A 73 8.30 21.95 7.58
C PRO A 73 8.87 22.30 6.22
N PRO A 74 8.75 23.54 5.75
CA PRO A 74 9.18 23.92 4.39
C PRO A 74 10.68 23.74 4.18
N GLU A 75 11.45 23.61 5.25
CA GLU A 75 12.90 23.37 5.25
C GLU A 75 13.28 21.95 4.83
N PHE A 76 12.35 20.98 4.97
CA PHE A 76 12.60 19.58 4.61
C PHE A 76 11.72 19.14 3.45
N SER A 77 12.27 18.34 2.57
CA SER A 77 11.50 17.71 1.50
C SER A 77 11.59 16.20 1.59
N PHE A 78 10.49 15.50 1.32
CA PHE A 78 10.46 14.05 1.35
C PHE A 78 11.50 13.42 0.40
N GLY A 79 11.77 14.07 -0.73
CA GLY A 79 12.71 13.55 -1.73
C GLY A 79 14.18 13.63 -1.32
N THR A 80 14.58 14.68 -0.60
CA THR A 80 15.98 14.92 -0.21
C THR A 80 16.26 14.63 1.27
N ASP A 81 15.27 14.89 2.14
CA ASP A 81 15.42 14.89 3.60
C ASP A 81 14.42 13.91 4.27
N MET A 82 14.15 12.81 3.64
CA MET A 82 13.07 11.87 3.96
C MET A 82 12.89 11.62 5.47
N MET A 83 13.96 11.28 6.18
CA MET A 83 13.87 10.96 7.61
C MET A 83 13.60 12.20 8.47
N ALA A 84 14.23 13.33 8.17
CA ALA A 84 14.00 14.58 8.90
C ALA A 84 12.56 15.07 8.68
N TRP A 85 12.10 15.02 7.44
CA TRP A 85 10.72 15.33 7.07
C TRP A 85 9.71 14.45 7.81
N THR A 86 9.95 13.11 7.83
CA THR A 86 9.07 12.14 8.51
C THR A 86 8.99 12.42 10.02
N LEU A 87 10.13 12.71 10.67
CA LEU A 87 10.16 13.00 12.10
C LEU A 87 9.46 14.33 12.44
N ALA A 88 9.66 15.36 11.63
CA ALA A 88 9.02 16.66 11.84
C ALA A 88 7.49 16.57 11.65
N MET A 89 7.02 15.86 10.61
CA MET A 89 5.60 15.57 10.43
C MET A 89 5.05 14.77 11.62
N GLY A 90 5.77 13.75 12.06
CA GLY A 90 5.38 12.91 13.20
C GLY A 90 5.21 13.72 14.48
N HIS A 91 6.11 14.69 14.75
CA HIS A 91 5.97 15.61 15.87
C HIS A 91 4.69 16.45 15.77
N GLY A 92 4.36 16.95 14.57
CA GLY A 92 3.11 17.66 14.33
C GLY A 92 1.87 16.81 14.65
N PHE A 93 1.90 15.55 14.26
CA PHE A 93 0.81 14.57 14.54
C PHE A 93 0.67 14.32 16.05
N ILE A 94 1.77 14.12 16.79
CA ILE A 94 1.73 13.93 18.24
C ILE A 94 1.13 15.17 18.91
N ARG A 95 1.59 16.37 18.55
CA ARG A 95 1.03 17.62 19.07
C ARG A 95 -0.48 17.72 18.82
N ALA A 96 -0.91 17.51 17.57
CA ALA A 96 -2.31 17.59 17.20
C ALA A 96 -3.15 16.54 17.97
N GLY A 97 -2.66 15.30 18.06
CA GLY A 97 -3.31 14.26 18.85
C GLY A 97 -3.52 14.62 20.31
N LEU A 98 -2.49 15.20 20.95
CA LEU A 98 -2.56 15.59 22.34
C LEU A 98 -3.43 16.83 22.59
N THR A 99 -3.38 17.82 21.72
CA THR A 99 -4.11 19.08 21.95
C THR A 99 -5.57 19.02 21.51
N ILE A 100 -5.84 18.33 20.38
CA ILE A 100 -7.19 18.31 19.78
C ILE A 100 -8.00 17.16 20.34
N LEU A 101 -7.40 15.98 20.55
CA LEU A 101 -8.13 14.79 21.01
C LEU A 101 -8.24 14.72 22.52
N ALA A 102 -7.15 14.98 23.26
CA ALA A 102 -7.18 14.92 24.72
C ALA A 102 -7.90 16.12 25.36
N GLY A 103 -8.13 17.19 24.61
CA GLY A 103 -8.71 18.43 25.10
C GLY A 103 -7.79 19.25 25.98
N GLU A 104 -8.21 20.48 26.36
CA GLU A 104 -7.44 21.30 27.29
C GLU A 104 -7.36 20.60 28.66
N ARG A 105 -6.17 20.67 29.29
CA ARG A 105 -5.95 20.11 30.64
C ARG A 105 -6.99 20.68 31.62
N GLY A 106 -7.93 19.82 32.04
CA GLY A 106 -8.95 20.17 33.02
C GLY A 106 -10.40 20.11 32.53
N SER A 107 -10.68 20.05 31.24
CA SER A 107 -12.03 19.91 30.72
C SER A 107 -12.30 18.44 30.32
N ARG A 108 -12.94 17.68 31.21
CA ARG A 108 -13.43 16.31 30.91
C ARG A 108 -14.60 16.27 29.93
N ALA A 109 -15.22 17.40 29.65
CA ALA A 109 -16.49 17.44 28.91
C ALA A 109 -16.36 17.34 27.39
N THR A 110 -15.15 17.50 26.82
CA THR A 110 -14.92 17.53 25.35
C THR A 110 -13.77 16.63 24.87
N SER A 111 -13.15 15.83 25.76
CA SER A 111 -12.06 14.95 25.36
C SER A 111 -12.55 13.73 24.60
N TRP A 112 -12.05 13.54 23.38
CA TRP A 112 -12.21 12.31 22.62
C TRP A 112 -10.96 11.44 22.82
N THR A 113 -11.13 10.24 23.33
CA THR A 113 -10.03 9.30 23.59
C THR A 113 -10.22 8.08 22.71
N PRO A 114 -9.23 7.68 21.90
CA PRO A 114 -9.31 6.46 21.10
C PRO A 114 -9.39 5.22 21.99
N GLU A 115 -9.92 4.15 21.46
CA GLU A 115 -9.87 2.81 22.04
C GLU A 115 -8.91 1.91 21.28
N VAL A 116 -8.43 2.38 20.13
CA VAL A 116 -7.44 1.73 19.28
C VAL A 116 -6.76 2.79 18.41
N VAL A 117 -5.45 2.65 18.19
CA VAL A 117 -4.67 3.38 17.19
C VAL A 117 -4.35 2.44 16.05
N HIS A 118 -4.57 2.87 14.81
CA HIS A 118 -4.24 2.10 13.61
C HIS A 118 -3.32 2.91 12.70
N ALA A 119 -2.09 2.45 12.56
CA ALA A 119 -1.05 3.03 11.71
C ALA A 119 -1.07 2.41 10.31
N HIS A 120 -0.82 3.24 9.30
CA HIS A 120 -0.68 2.80 7.92
C HIS A 120 0.72 3.11 7.40
N ASP A 121 1.56 2.07 7.28
CA ASP A 121 2.97 2.10 6.89
C ASP A 121 3.91 2.84 7.87
N TRP A 122 5.20 2.75 7.62
CA TRP A 122 6.30 3.18 8.47
C TRP A 122 6.39 4.70 8.69
N ILE A 123 5.91 5.50 7.73
CA ILE A 123 6.03 6.98 7.79
C ILE A 123 5.33 7.55 9.03
N VAL A 124 4.29 6.88 9.51
CA VAL A 124 3.54 7.29 10.70
C VAL A 124 3.87 6.46 11.96
N ALA A 125 4.96 5.67 11.93
CA ALA A 125 5.33 4.80 13.05
C ALA A 125 5.52 5.58 14.35
N HIS A 126 6.35 6.63 14.33
CA HIS A 126 6.66 7.44 15.53
C HIS A 126 5.40 8.01 16.19
N PRO A 127 4.51 8.75 15.48
CA PRO A 127 3.31 9.30 16.10
C PRO A 127 2.32 8.22 16.52
N ALA A 128 2.23 7.10 15.79
CA ALA A 128 1.30 6.04 16.12
C ALA A 128 1.68 5.31 17.41
N ILE A 129 2.95 4.94 17.55
CA ILE A 129 3.49 4.30 18.76
C ILE A 129 3.33 5.25 19.95
N ALA A 130 3.77 6.51 19.82
CA ALA A 130 3.68 7.49 20.91
C ALA A 130 2.23 7.74 21.35
N LEU A 131 1.28 7.88 20.42
CA LEU A 131 -0.12 8.13 20.77
C LEU A 131 -0.79 6.88 21.35
N ALA A 132 -0.46 5.67 20.87
CA ALA A 132 -0.96 4.43 21.45
C ALA A 132 -0.50 4.26 22.91
N GLU A 133 0.78 4.54 23.20
CA GLU A 133 1.34 4.52 24.55
C GLU A 133 0.69 5.57 25.46
N ILE A 134 0.58 6.84 24.99
CA ILE A 134 0.01 7.93 25.79
C ILE A 134 -1.46 7.69 26.14
N PHE A 135 -2.23 7.13 25.21
CA PHE A 135 -3.64 6.81 25.43
C PHE A 135 -3.87 5.44 26.11
N ASP A 136 -2.81 4.65 26.29
CA ASP A 136 -2.85 3.29 26.84
C ASP A 136 -3.84 2.39 26.08
N VAL A 137 -3.71 2.35 24.77
CA VAL A 137 -4.58 1.60 23.85
C VAL A 137 -3.79 0.74 22.89
N PRO A 138 -4.37 -0.35 22.34
CA PRO A 138 -3.69 -1.20 21.39
C PRO A 138 -3.28 -0.44 20.13
N LEU A 139 -2.06 -0.74 19.64
CA LEU A 139 -1.54 -0.34 18.35
C LEU A 139 -1.77 -1.45 17.33
N ILE A 140 -2.49 -1.14 16.27
CA ILE A 140 -2.61 -1.98 15.08
C ILE A 140 -1.84 -1.32 13.94
N SER A 141 -1.14 -2.10 13.12
CA SER A 141 -0.46 -1.56 11.95
C SER A 141 -0.79 -2.35 10.70
N THR A 142 -1.15 -1.64 9.63
CA THR A 142 -1.23 -2.20 8.28
C THR A 142 0.06 -1.91 7.54
N ILE A 143 0.73 -2.98 7.08
CA ILE A 143 1.94 -2.91 6.25
C ILE A 143 1.51 -3.11 4.79
N HIS A 144 1.55 -2.01 4.02
CA HIS A 144 1.15 -2.01 2.61
C HIS A 144 2.29 -2.37 1.67
N ALA A 145 3.53 -2.12 2.05
CA ALA A 145 4.74 -2.49 1.32
C ALA A 145 5.93 -2.43 2.27
N THR A 146 7.04 -3.11 1.91
CA THR A 146 8.30 -2.99 2.64
C THR A 146 9.38 -2.36 1.76
N GLU A 147 10.34 -1.73 2.40
CA GLU A 147 11.51 -1.17 1.74
C GLU A 147 12.36 -2.28 1.09
N ALA A 148 12.54 -3.38 1.80
CA ALA A 148 13.26 -4.53 1.28
C ALA A 148 12.57 -5.13 0.04
N GLY A 149 11.25 -5.26 0.03
CA GLY A 149 10.49 -5.77 -1.11
C GLY A 149 10.65 -4.90 -2.36
N ARG A 150 10.59 -3.58 -2.22
CA ARG A 150 10.80 -2.62 -3.32
C ARG A 150 12.17 -2.74 -3.97
N HIS A 151 13.18 -3.19 -3.22
CA HIS A 151 14.55 -3.33 -3.64
C HIS A 151 14.99 -4.80 -3.79
N SER A 152 14.06 -5.71 -4.09
CA SER A 152 14.31 -7.14 -4.32
C SER A 152 15.06 -7.83 -3.16
N GLY A 153 14.78 -7.41 -1.94
CA GLY A 153 15.41 -7.90 -0.71
C GLY A 153 16.72 -7.17 -0.33
N TRP A 154 17.16 -6.20 -1.14
CA TRP A 154 18.45 -5.54 -0.94
C TRP A 154 18.30 -4.18 -0.24
N VAL A 155 18.79 -4.07 0.99
CA VAL A 155 18.73 -2.86 1.82
C VAL A 155 20.14 -2.32 2.05
N SER A 156 20.79 -1.80 1.00
CA SER A 156 22.20 -1.38 1.04
C SER A 156 22.41 0.09 1.40
N GLY A 157 21.53 0.97 0.93
CA GLY A 157 21.63 2.42 1.15
C GLY A 157 21.42 2.81 2.62
N ARG A 158 22.01 3.94 3.05
CA ARG A 158 21.81 4.45 4.41
C ARG A 158 20.31 4.69 4.70
N ILE A 159 19.62 5.35 3.78
CA ILE A 159 18.18 5.67 3.90
C ILE A 159 17.35 4.38 3.93
N ASN A 160 17.63 3.43 3.01
CA ASN A 160 16.91 2.15 2.98
C ASN A 160 17.03 1.39 4.31
N ARG A 161 18.22 1.38 4.94
CA ARG A 161 18.41 0.77 6.26
C ARG A 161 17.64 1.51 7.37
N GLN A 162 17.58 2.83 7.31
CA GLN A 162 16.80 3.62 8.27
C GLN A 162 15.30 3.33 8.13
N VAL A 163 14.78 3.32 6.91
CA VAL A 163 13.36 2.97 6.63
C VAL A 163 13.08 1.56 7.15
N HIS A 164 13.89 0.58 6.75
CA HIS A 164 13.74 -0.81 7.19
C HIS A 164 13.77 -0.96 8.72
N SER A 165 14.61 -0.18 9.42
CA SER A 165 14.66 -0.19 10.89
C SER A 165 13.36 0.37 11.50
N VAL A 166 12.74 1.38 10.89
CA VAL A 166 11.46 1.94 11.36
C VAL A 166 10.30 0.99 11.04
N GLU A 167 10.31 0.32 9.88
CA GLU A 167 9.35 -0.74 9.56
C GLU A 167 9.41 -1.87 10.58
N TRP A 168 10.63 -2.34 10.90
CA TRP A 168 10.84 -3.36 11.91
C TRP A 168 10.31 -2.92 13.28
N TRP A 169 10.62 -1.68 13.71
CA TRP A 169 10.13 -1.16 14.98
C TRP A 169 8.61 -1.09 15.02
N LEU A 170 7.96 -0.55 13.98
CA LEU A 170 6.51 -0.52 13.91
C LEU A 170 5.91 -1.93 13.98
N ALA A 171 6.45 -2.87 13.22
CA ALA A 171 5.94 -4.24 13.17
C ALA A 171 6.08 -4.96 14.52
N THR A 172 7.18 -4.74 15.24
CA THR A 172 7.47 -5.41 16.51
C THR A 172 6.76 -4.78 17.70
N ASP A 173 6.42 -3.50 17.62
CA ASP A 173 5.73 -2.76 18.68
C ASP A 173 4.19 -2.82 18.57
N SER A 174 3.69 -3.32 17.46
CA SER A 174 2.25 -3.45 17.22
C SER A 174 1.63 -4.63 17.97
N ASP A 175 0.42 -4.44 18.51
CA ASP A 175 -0.38 -5.50 19.17
C ASP A 175 -1.07 -6.42 18.16
N ALA A 176 -1.26 -5.96 16.93
CA ALA A 176 -1.74 -6.75 15.81
C ALA A 176 -1.22 -6.16 14.49
N LEU A 177 -0.95 -7.04 13.52
CA LEU A 177 -0.51 -6.66 12.19
C LEU A 177 -1.56 -7.04 11.14
N ILE A 178 -1.72 -6.19 10.14
CA ILE A 178 -2.53 -6.45 8.95
C ILE A 178 -1.62 -6.34 7.73
N THR A 179 -1.76 -7.27 6.79
CA THR A 179 -1.11 -7.21 5.48
C THR A 179 -2.14 -7.34 4.37
N CYS A 180 -1.85 -6.75 3.22
CA CYS A 180 -2.79 -6.71 2.09
C CYS A 180 -2.82 -8.00 1.25
N SER A 181 -1.91 -8.94 1.51
CA SER A 181 -1.83 -10.22 0.79
C SER A 181 -1.10 -11.28 1.64
N GLU A 182 -1.28 -12.55 1.29
CA GLU A 182 -0.53 -13.68 1.87
C GLU A 182 0.97 -13.51 1.61
N SER A 183 1.32 -13.10 0.39
CA SER A 183 2.71 -12.80 0.02
C SER A 183 3.33 -11.72 0.92
N MET A 184 2.58 -10.65 1.25
CA MET A 184 3.04 -9.63 2.19
C MET A 184 3.17 -10.17 3.62
N ARG A 185 2.25 -11.04 4.06
CA ARG A 185 2.38 -11.71 5.37
C ARG A 185 3.69 -12.50 5.45
N ASP A 186 3.96 -13.30 4.42
CA ASP A 186 5.17 -14.13 4.37
C ASP A 186 6.43 -13.25 4.30
N GLU A 187 6.40 -12.15 3.56
CA GLU A 187 7.48 -11.17 3.50
C GLU A 187 7.74 -10.50 4.86
N VAL A 188 6.71 -9.99 5.52
CA VAL A 188 6.80 -9.36 6.85
C VAL A 188 7.30 -10.36 7.88
N THR A 189 6.81 -11.60 7.85
CA THR A 189 7.26 -12.66 8.73
C THR A 189 8.74 -12.96 8.54
N ARG A 190 9.21 -13.06 7.31
CA ARG A 190 10.61 -13.31 6.98
C ARG A 190 11.54 -12.16 7.36
N LEU A 191 11.10 -10.91 7.16
CA LEU A 191 11.92 -9.71 7.39
C LEU A 191 11.99 -9.31 8.87
N PHE A 192 10.89 -9.43 9.59
CA PHE A 192 10.75 -8.86 10.93
C PHE A 192 10.47 -9.90 12.02
N GLY A 193 10.18 -11.15 11.63
CA GLY A 193 9.95 -12.25 12.54
C GLY A 193 11.24 -12.71 13.25
N PRO A 194 11.13 -13.61 14.25
CA PRO A 194 12.28 -14.21 14.90
C PRO A 194 13.16 -14.91 13.85
N SER A 195 14.45 -14.65 13.90
CA SER A 195 15.41 -15.33 13.02
C SER A 195 15.29 -16.85 13.19
N VAL A 196 15.08 -17.56 12.09
CA VAL A 196 15.17 -19.03 12.08
C VAL A 196 16.62 -19.38 12.43
N PRO A 197 16.87 -20.29 13.40
CA PRO A 197 18.23 -20.72 13.73
C PRO A 197 18.96 -21.19 12.47
N ASP A 198 20.17 -20.70 12.25
CA ASP A 198 21.05 -21.21 11.21
C ASP A 198 21.22 -22.74 11.39
N PRO A 199 20.93 -23.56 10.38
CA PRO A 199 21.10 -25.00 10.44
C PRO A 199 22.53 -25.44 10.81
N SER A 200 23.53 -24.56 10.64
CA SER A 200 24.93 -24.81 11.02
C SER A 200 25.18 -24.74 12.54
N GLY A 201 24.24 -24.18 13.33
CA GLY A 201 24.34 -24.14 14.80
C GLY A 201 25.42 -23.21 15.36
N THR A 202 26.03 -22.37 14.51
CA THR A 202 27.15 -21.49 14.88
C THR A 202 26.70 -20.16 15.49
N GLU A 203 25.48 -19.73 15.26
CA GLU A 203 24.92 -18.53 15.90
C GLU A 203 23.86 -18.93 16.93
N ARG A 204 24.04 -18.48 18.19
CA ARG A 204 22.95 -18.55 19.17
C ARG A 204 21.77 -17.72 18.64
N PRO A 205 20.55 -18.28 18.58
CA PRO A 205 19.37 -17.50 18.24
C PRO A 205 19.30 -16.31 19.19
N VAL A 206 19.48 -15.10 18.67
CA VAL A 206 19.09 -13.92 19.42
C VAL A 206 17.56 -13.97 19.45
N PRO A 207 16.91 -14.03 20.62
CA PRO A 207 15.45 -13.99 20.69
C PRO A 207 15.01 -12.68 20.03
N GLY A 208 14.61 -12.74 18.78
CA GLY A 208 13.98 -11.62 18.11
C GLY A 208 12.62 -11.34 18.77
N PRO A 209 12.13 -10.10 18.76
CA PRO A 209 10.82 -9.80 19.27
C PRO A 209 9.79 -10.66 18.54
N ARG A 210 8.82 -11.14 19.29
CA ARG A 210 7.74 -11.95 18.74
C ARG A 210 6.82 -10.99 17.98
N LEU A 211 6.70 -11.17 16.66
CA LEU A 211 5.66 -10.47 15.91
C LEU A 211 4.28 -10.81 16.46
N ALA A 212 3.40 -9.81 16.50
CA ALA A 212 1.97 -10.03 16.70
C ALA A 212 1.40 -10.93 15.60
N ASP A 213 0.20 -11.49 15.84
CA ASP A 213 -0.49 -12.25 14.80
C ASP A 213 -0.75 -11.36 13.58
N ILE A 214 -0.35 -11.84 12.40
CA ILE A 214 -0.56 -11.15 11.14
C ILE A 214 -1.87 -11.63 10.52
N THR A 215 -2.80 -10.72 10.31
CA THR A 215 -4.07 -11.00 9.62
C THR A 215 -3.99 -10.48 8.20
N VAL A 216 -4.23 -11.35 7.22
CA VAL A 216 -4.33 -10.93 5.81
C VAL A 216 -5.72 -10.36 5.55
N ILE A 217 -5.79 -9.10 5.15
CA ILE A 217 -7.02 -8.41 4.71
C ILE A 217 -6.71 -7.74 3.39
N HIS A 218 -7.24 -8.29 2.30
CA HIS A 218 -7.04 -7.74 0.96
C HIS A 218 -7.59 -6.31 0.86
N ASN A 219 -7.01 -5.50 -0.03
CA ASN A 219 -7.56 -4.18 -0.34
C ASN A 219 -8.93 -4.32 -1.02
N GLY A 220 -9.82 -3.40 -0.71
CA GLY A 220 -11.14 -3.32 -1.33
C GLY A 220 -11.16 -2.53 -2.64
N ILE A 221 -12.30 -2.60 -3.31
CA ILE A 221 -12.61 -1.80 -4.51
C ILE A 221 -14.02 -1.20 -4.42
N ASP A 222 -14.16 0.07 -4.77
CA ASP A 222 -15.48 0.64 -5.06
C ASP A 222 -15.84 0.38 -6.53
N ILE A 223 -16.61 -0.66 -6.75
CA ILE A 223 -17.02 -1.08 -8.09
C ILE A 223 -17.84 0.00 -8.83
N ARG A 224 -18.53 0.89 -8.10
CA ARG A 224 -19.34 1.96 -8.71
C ARG A 224 -18.48 3.02 -9.36
N ALA A 225 -17.29 3.27 -8.80
CA ALA A 225 -16.34 4.21 -9.38
C ALA A 225 -15.75 3.70 -10.72
N TRP A 226 -15.84 2.38 -11.00
CA TRP A 226 -15.26 1.74 -12.18
C TRP A 226 -16.35 1.06 -13.02
N PRO A 227 -17.09 1.83 -13.84
CA PRO A 227 -18.22 1.31 -14.60
C PRO A 227 -17.77 0.24 -15.59
N PHE A 228 -18.57 -0.82 -15.68
CA PHE A 228 -18.35 -1.88 -16.64
C PHE A 228 -18.76 -1.46 -18.04
N ALA A 229 -17.96 -1.77 -19.05
CA ALA A 229 -18.34 -1.64 -20.44
C ALA A 229 -18.20 -3.00 -21.18
N PRO A 230 -19.23 -3.45 -21.90
CA PRO A 230 -19.10 -4.58 -22.82
C PRO A 230 -18.04 -4.27 -23.86
N ARG A 231 -17.20 -5.25 -24.15
CA ARG A 231 -16.15 -5.09 -25.16
C ARG A 231 -16.72 -5.12 -26.58
N PRO A 232 -16.45 -4.10 -27.39
CA PRO A 232 -16.73 -4.19 -28.81
C PRO A 232 -15.82 -5.22 -29.46
N THR A 233 -16.31 -5.86 -30.53
CA THR A 233 -15.46 -6.71 -31.36
C THR A 233 -14.30 -5.86 -31.91
N PRO A 234 -13.04 -6.31 -31.80
CA PRO A 234 -11.91 -5.54 -32.31
C PRO A 234 -12.05 -5.28 -33.82
N THR A 235 -12.06 -4.02 -34.24
CA THR A 235 -12.17 -3.62 -35.66
C THR A 235 -10.84 -3.16 -36.25
N GLY A 236 -9.75 -3.23 -35.49
CA GLY A 236 -8.42 -2.74 -35.90
C GLY A 236 -7.29 -3.30 -35.04
N PRO A 237 -6.08 -2.76 -35.21
CA PRO A 237 -4.92 -3.13 -34.38
C PRO A 237 -5.21 -2.96 -32.89
N ALA A 238 -4.72 -3.92 -32.08
CA ALA A 238 -4.92 -3.89 -30.65
C ALA A 238 -4.15 -2.75 -29.97
N GLU A 239 -4.77 -2.10 -29.00
CA GLU A 239 -4.11 -1.17 -28.09
C GLU A 239 -3.99 -1.84 -26.72
N LEU A 240 -2.75 -1.95 -26.21
CA LEU A 240 -2.46 -2.43 -24.86
C LEU A 240 -2.36 -1.24 -23.90
N LEU A 241 -2.75 -1.44 -22.65
CA LEU A 241 -2.64 -0.45 -21.59
C LEU A 241 -1.68 -0.94 -20.51
N PHE A 242 -0.82 -0.06 -20.01
CA PHE A 242 -0.21 -0.14 -18.70
C PHE A 242 -0.69 1.05 -17.87
N ALA A 243 -1.03 0.85 -16.62
CA ALA A 243 -1.36 1.93 -15.69
C ALA A 243 -0.65 1.71 -14.34
N GLY A 244 0.11 2.72 -13.89
CA GLY A 244 0.85 2.64 -12.64
C GLY A 244 2.07 3.55 -12.58
N ARG A 245 2.79 3.56 -11.45
CA ARG A 245 4.03 4.31 -11.30
C ARG A 245 5.09 3.77 -12.26
N LEU A 246 5.92 4.65 -12.81
CA LEU A 246 7.03 4.27 -13.69
C LEU A 246 8.29 4.05 -12.85
N GLU A 247 8.27 2.99 -12.06
CA GLU A 247 9.38 2.54 -11.23
C GLU A 247 9.86 1.16 -11.70
N TYR A 248 11.10 0.82 -11.38
CA TYR A 248 11.73 -0.41 -11.87
C TYR A 248 10.95 -1.69 -11.49
N GLU A 249 10.40 -1.71 -10.27
CA GLU A 249 9.61 -2.82 -9.75
C GLU A 249 8.29 -3.04 -10.49
N LYS A 250 7.80 -2.04 -11.25
CA LYS A 250 6.55 -2.16 -12.03
C LYS A 250 6.73 -2.86 -13.37
N GLY A 251 7.96 -3.17 -13.77
CA GLY A 251 8.25 -4.09 -14.87
C GLY A 251 7.92 -3.60 -16.28
N VAL A 252 7.69 -2.29 -16.49
CA VAL A 252 7.36 -1.72 -17.81
C VAL A 252 8.43 -2.06 -18.86
N GLN A 253 9.69 -2.17 -18.46
CA GLN A 253 10.81 -2.60 -19.30
C GLN A 253 10.59 -3.98 -19.91
N ASP A 254 9.96 -4.90 -19.18
CA ASP A 254 9.70 -6.26 -19.65
C ASP A 254 8.59 -6.25 -20.73
N LEU A 255 7.58 -5.37 -20.56
CA LEU A 255 6.53 -5.17 -21.54
C LEU A 255 7.09 -4.54 -22.84
N LEU A 256 7.99 -3.56 -22.71
CA LEU A 256 8.69 -2.97 -23.86
C LEU A 256 9.52 -4.01 -24.61
N ALA A 257 10.20 -4.90 -23.89
CA ALA A 257 10.98 -6.00 -24.47
C ALA A 257 10.09 -7.08 -25.11
N ALA A 258 8.88 -7.30 -24.61
CA ALA A 258 7.91 -8.26 -25.16
C ALA A 258 7.18 -7.74 -26.42
N LEU A 259 7.02 -6.42 -26.55
CA LEU A 259 6.21 -5.80 -27.59
C LEU A 259 6.64 -6.18 -29.03
N PRO A 260 7.94 -6.29 -29.39
CA PRO A 260 8.35 -6.79 -30.70
C PRO A 260 7.83 -8.21 -31.00
N ARG A 261 7.79 -9.10 -29.99
CA ARG A 261 7.31 -10.46 -30.15
C ARG A 261 5.78 -10.50 -30.34
N ILE A 262 5.06 -9.63 -29.64
CA ILE A 262 3.60 -9.48 -29.78
C ILE A 262 3.28 -8.96 -31.18
N ARG A 263 3.97 -7.92 -31.66
CA ARG A 263 3.75 -7.30 -32.97
C ARG A 263 4.04 -8.20 -34.16
N ARG A 264 4.84 -9.25 -33.99
CA ARG A 264 5.07 -10.23 -35.07
C ARG A 264 3.81 -11.03 -35.42
N THR A 265 2.96 -11.33 -34.45
CA THR A 265 1.73 -12.10 -34.64
C THR A 265 0.47 -11.22 -34.68
N HIS A 266 0.54 -10.04 -34.07
CA HIS A 266 -0.52 -9.02 -34.06
C HIS A 266 0.04 -7.70 -34.58
N PRO A 267 0.22 -7.56 -35.91
CA PRO A 267 0.78 -6.35 -36.51
C PRO A 267 -0.05 -5.12 -36.17
N GLY A 268 0.61 -3.99 -36.00
CA GLY A 268 -0.05 -2.74 -35.64
C GLY A 268 -0.36 -2.54 -34.14
N THR A 269 -0.16 -3.57 -33.29
CA THR A 269 -0.37 -3.42 -31.82
C THR A 269 0.41 -2.22 -31.28
N THR A 270 -0.27 -1.40 -30.48
CA THR A 270 0.29 -0.23 -29.78
C THR A 270 0.26 -0.44 -28.27
N LEU A 271 1.03 0.34 -27.53
CA LEU A 271 1.08 0.34 -26.08
C LEU A 271 0.92 1.78 -25.55
N THR A 272 -0.11 1.98 -24.76
CA THR A 272 -0.35 3.21 -24.01
C THR A 272 0.08 3.00 -22.56
N ILE A 273 0.95 3.90 -22.07
CA ILE A 273 1.50 3.89 -20.72
C ILE A 273 0.96 5.10 -19.97
N ALA A 274 0.11 4.86 -18.98
CA ALA A 274 -0.49 5.87 -18.10
C ALA A 274 0.21 5.86 -16.74
N GLY A 275 0.89 6.94 -16.39
CA GLY A 275 1.58 7.10 -15.12
C GLY A 275 2.85 7.92 -15.20
N THR A 276 3.39 8.24 -14.03
CA THR A 276 4.65 8.97 -13.84
C THR A 276 5.58 8.19 -12.92
N GLY A 277 6.86 8.52 -12.91
CA GLY A 277 7.85 7.89 -12.04
C GLY A 277 9.26 8.22 -12.47
N THR A 278 10.22 7.75 -11.67
CA THR A 278 11.65 8.07 -11.83
C THR A 278 12.25 7.45 -13.09
N GLN A 279 11.62 6.40 -13.64
CA GLN A 279 12.16 5.63 -14.77
C GLN A 279 11.68 6.11 -16.16
N LEU A 280 10.94 7.22 -16.26
CA LEU A 280 10.34 7.66 -17.54
C LEU A 280 11.38 7.83 -18.66
N GLU A 281 12.48 8.52 -18.40
CA GLU A 281 13.53 8.75 -19.39
C GLU A 281 14.20 7.45 -19.82
N TRP A 282 14.54 6.61 -18.85
CA TRP A 282 15.15 5.30 -19.12
C TRP A 282 14.21 4.38 -19.92
N LEU A 283 12.91 4.34 -19.57
CA LEU A 283 11.91 3.56 -20.30
C LEU A 283 11.72 4.06 -21.73
N THR A 284 11.78 5.38 -21.95
CA THR A 284 11.74 5.96 -23.29
C THR A 284 12.91 5.49 -24.13
N GLU A 285 14.11 5.41 -23.54
CA GLU A 285 15.29 4.87 -24.22
C GLU A 285 15.17 3.35 -24.46
N GLN A 286 14.59 2.58 -23.50
CA GLN A 286 14.31 1.16 -23.74
C GLN A 286 13.35 0.94 -24.92
N ALA A 287 12.31 1.77 -25.06
CA ALA A 287 11.39 1.70 -26.20
C ALA A 287 12.11 1.93 -27.54
N ARG A 288 13.12 2.83 -27.58
CA ARG A 288 13.96 3.05 -28.78
C ARG A 288 14.88 1.85 -29.05
N ARG A 289 15.55 1.31 -28.03
CA ARG A 289 16.43 0.13 -28.14
C ARG A 289 15.70 -1.09 -28.68
N HIS A 290 14.48 -1.33 -28.20
CA HIS A 290 13.62 -2.41 -28.71
C HIS A 290 12.94 -2.09 -30.05
N ARG A 291 13.20 -0.90 -30.66
CA ARG A 291 12.64 -0.45 -31.94
C ARG A 291 11.10 -0.39 -31.93
N VAL A 292 10.51 -0.09 -30.78
CA VAL A 292 9.05 0.04 -30.61
C VAL A 292 8.60 1.47 -30.28
N GLY A 293 9.51 2.45 -30.25
CA GLY A 293 9.19 3.82 -29.83
C GLY A 293 8.01 4.47 -30.55
N ARG A 294 7.79 4.14 -31.86
CA ARG A 294 6.62 4.64 -32.61
C ARG A 294 5.31 3.94 -32.23
N ALA A 295 5.37 2.84 -31.52
CA ALA A 295 4.21 2.06 -31.10
C ALA A 295 3.90 2.25 -29.60
N VAL A 296 4.67 3.09 -28.90
CA VAL A 296 4.51 3.36 -27.45
C VAL A 296 4.19 4.82 -27.24
N THR A 297 3.16 5.07 -26.43
CA THR A 297 2.76 6.42 -26.03
C THR A 297 2.82 6.52 -24.50
N PHE A 298 3.62 7.45 -23.97
CA PHE A 298 3.66 7.81 -22.57
C PHE A 298 2.73 9.01 -22.33
N LEU A 299 1.66 8.81 -21.57
CA LEU A 299 0.65 9.85 -21.30
C LEU A 299 0.97 10.72 -20.09
N GLY A 300 1.89 10.29 -19.22
CA GLY A 300 2.06 10.91 -17.91
C GLY A 300 0.91 10.57 -16.95
N ALA A 301 0.70 11.44 -15.96
CA ALA A 301 -0.40 11.28 -15.01
C ALA A 301 -1.77 11.40 -15.71
N VAL A 302 -2.65 10.44 -15.42
CA VAL A 302 -4.01 10.40 -15.96
C VAL A 302 -4.96 10.41 -14.77
N ASP A 303 -6.01 11.22 -14.84
CA ASP A 303 -7.05 11.25 -13.81
C ASP A 303 -7.94 9.99 -13.86
N HIS A 304 -8.80 9.85 -12.86
CA HIS A 304 -9.68 8.69 -12.76
C HIS A 304 -10.55 8.49 -14.01
N ARG A 305 -11.15 9.58 -14.52
CA ARG A 305 -12.03 9.51 -15.70
C ARG A 305 -11.27 9.09 -16.94
N GLY A 306 -10.11 9.68 -17.19
CA GLY A 306 -9.25 9.32 -18.31
C GLY A 306 -8.77 7.86 -18.23
N LEU A 307 -8.49 7.36 -17.02
CA LEU A 307 -8.09 5.96 -16.83
C LEU A 307 -9.26 4.99 -17.12
N VAL A 308 -10.49 5.31 -16.71
CA VAL A 308 -11.69 4.55 -17.07
C VAL A 308 -11.88 4.51 -18.58
N GLU A 309 -11.76 5.66 -19.27
CA GLU A 309 -11.87 5.76 -20.73
C GLU A 309 -10.79 4.92 -21.45
N LEU A 310 -9.55 4.94 -20.95
CA LEU A 310 -8.46 4.09 -21.46
C LEU A 310 -8.79 2.59 -21.26
N MET A 311 -9.22 2.21 -20.07
CA MET A 311 -9.59 0.82 -19.79
C MET A 311 -10.76 0.34 -20.66
N HIS A 312 -11.69 1.21 -21.03
CA HIS A 312 -12.79 0.87 -21.95
C HIS A 312 -12.31 0.74 -23.40
N ARG A 313 -11.31 1.49 -23.83
CA ARG A 313 -10.83 1.53 -25.22
C ARG A 313 -9.82 0.42 -25.51
N CYS A 314 -8.88 0.18 -24.58
CA CYS A 314 -7.76 -0.74 -24.82
C CYS A 314 -8.19 -2.20 -24.84
N ALA A 315 -7.54 -3.03 -25.64
CA ALA A 315 -7.83 -4.44 -25.81
C ALA A 315 -7.51 -5.28 -24.57
N ALA A 316 -6.45 -4.93 -23.84
CA ALA A 316 -6.06 -5.55 -22.59
C ALA A 316 -5.20 -4.58 -21.75
N ILE A 317 -5.25 -4.74 -20.42
CA ILE A 317 -4.26 -4.14 -19.53
C ILE A 317 -3.18 -5.16 -19.18
N VAL A 318 -1.93 -4.70 -19.15
CA VAL A 318 -0.77 -5.53 -18.82
C VAL A 318 -0.10 -4.94 -17.58
N LEU A 319 -0.01 -5.73 -16.51
CA LEU A 319 0.61 -5.36 -15.24
C LEU A 319 1.83 -6.27 -14.99
N PRO A 320 3.01 -5.92 -15.53
CA PRO A 320 4.19 -6.78 -15.52
C PRO A 320 5.07 -6.60 -14.28
N SER A 321 4.48 -6.28 -13.13
CA SER A 321 5.21 -5.98 -11.91
C SER A 321 6.17 -7.10 -11.54
N ARG A 322 7.37 -6.73 -11.09
CA ARG A 322 8.37 -7.63 -10.49
C ARG A 322 8.20 -7.72 -8.98
N TYR A 323 7.65 -6.66 -8.39
CA TYR A 323 7.20 -6.61 -7.02
C TYR A 323 5.86 -5.85 -6.96
N GLU A 324 4.87 -6.47 -6.35
CA GLU A 324 3.54 -5.90 -6.19
C GLU A 324 2.91 -6.41 -4.89
N PRO A 325 2.85 -5.61 -3.84
CA PRO A 325 2.23 -6.02 -2.58
C PRO A 325 0.81 -6.53 -2.73
N PHE A 326 0.01 -5.90 -3.62
CA PHE A 326 -1.37 -6.34 -3.86
C PHE A 326 -1.84 -6.15 -5.31
N GLY A 327 -1.74 -4.93 -5.85
CA GLY A 327 -2.18 -4.63 -7.23
C GLY A 327 -3.60 -4.10 -7.33
N ILE A 328 -3.91 -3.00 -6.65
CA ILE A 328 -5.23 -2.33 -6.71
C ILE A 328 -5.67 -2.08 -8.16
N VAL A 329 -4.73 -1.74 -9.05
CA VAL A 329 -5.02 -1.50 -10.48
C VAL A 329 -5.61 -2.74 -11.16
N ALA A 330 -5.27 -3.96 -10.72
CA ALA A 330 -5.89 -5.18 -11.23
C ALA A 330 -7.37 -5.28 -10.85
N LEU A 331 -7.76 -4.83 -9.64
CA LEU A 331 -9.17 -4.76 -9.23
C LEU A 331 -9.92 -3.67 -10.02
N GLU A 332 -9.31 -2.50 -10.20
CA GLU A 332 -9.85 -1.39 -10.99
C GLU A 332 -10.12 -1.85 -12.44
N ALA A 333 -9.17 -2.54 -13.02
CA ALA A 333 -9.29 -3.13 -14.35
C ALA A 333 -10.38 -4.22 -14.41
N ALA A 334 -10.41 -5.14 -13.44
CA ALA A 334 -11.46 -6.15 -13.34
C ALA A 334 -12.85 -5.52 -13.26
N ALA A 335 -13.00 -4.40 -12.55
CA ALA A 335 -14.26 -3.68 -12.42
C ALA A 335 -14.74 -3.08 -13.74
N THR A 336 -13.85 -2.60 -14.60
CA THR A 336 -14.21 -2.07 -15.93
C THR A 336 -14.48 -3.16 -16.97
N GLY A 337 -14.04 -4.40 -16.71
CA GLY A 337 -14.18 -5.53 -17.64
C GLY A 337 -13.09 -5.58 -18.72
N ILE A 338 -11.96 -4.86 -18.55
CA ILE A 338 -10.80 -5.01 -19.43
C ILE A 338 -10.13 -6.38 -19.22
N PRO A 339 -9.74 -7.14 -20.26
CA PRO A 339 -8.94 -8.33 -20.11
C PRO A 339 -7.64 -8.06 -19.38
N LEU A 340 -7.32 -8.91 -18.40
CA LEU A 340 -6.16 -8.80 -17.52
C LEU A 340 -5.04 -9.74 -17.98
N VAL A 341 -3.84 -9.19 -18.11
CA VAL A 341 -2.58 -9.93 -18.24
C VAL A 341 -1.64 -9.44 -17.16
N THR A 342 -1.29 -10.28 -16.19
CA THR A 342 -0.53 -9.86 -15.02
C THR A 342 0.65 -10.79 -14.75
N SER A 343 1.70 -10.27 -14.11
CA SER A 343 2.66 -11.17 -13.50
C SER A 343 2.04 -11.85 -12.26
N THR A 344 2.70 -12.91 -11.76
CA THR A 344 2.38 -13.57 -10.50
C THR A 344 3.04 -12.92 -9.29
N ALA A 345 3.63 -11.72 -9.45
CA ALA A 345 4.33 -11.02 -8.38
C ALA A 345 3.41 -10.69 -7.20
N GLY A 346 3.75 -11.22 -6.03
CA GLY A 346 3.08 -10.91 -4.77
C GLY A 346 1.56 -11.03 -4.84
N GLY A 347 0.86 -9.99 -4.40
CA GLY A 347 -0.60 -9.95 -4.37
C GLY A 347 -1.29 -9.99 -5.73
N LEU A 348 -0.60 -9.73 -6.85
CA LEU A 348 -1.20 -9.93 -8.19
C LEU A 348 -1.59 -11.38 -8.43
N GLY A 349 -0.77 -12.35 -7.96
CA GLY A 349 -1.09 -13.78 -8.05
C GLY A 349 -2.34 -14.17 -7.24
N GLU A 350 -2.68 -13.39 -6.21
CA GLU A 350 -3.89 -13.58 -5.39
C GLU A 350 -5.11 -12.86 -6.00
N ALA A 351 -4.89 -11.66 -6.53
CA ALA A 351 -5.94 -10.86 -7.17
C ALA A 351 -6.41 -11.46 -8.49
N VAL A 352 -5.51 -12.05 -9.29
CA VAL A 352 -5.80 -12.60 -10.62
C VAL A 352 -5.53 -14.10 -10.66
N ARG A 353 -6.56 -14.90 -10.84
CA ARG A 353 -6.47 -16.37 -11.01
C ARG A 353 -6.19 -16.70 -12.46
N ASP A 354 -5.00 -17.28 -12.72
CA ASP A 354 -4.57 -17.64 -14.07
C ASP A 354 -5.58 -18.56 -14.79
N GLY A 355 -5.84 -18.25 -16.06
CA GLY A 355 -6.81 -18.95 -16.90
C GLY A 355 -8.28 -18.73 -16.52
N VAL A 356 -8.58 -18.18 -15.34
CA VAL A 356 -9.94 -18.01 -14.79
C VAL A 356 -10.42 -16.57 -14.84
N THR A 357 -9.65 -15.63 -14.28
CA THR A 357 -10.00 -14.21 -14.20
C THR A 357 -9.06 -13.30 -15.03
N GLY A 358 -7.97 -13.86 -15.54
CA GLY A 358 -6.98 -13.23 -16.39
C GLY A 358 -6.02 -14.28 -16.92
N LEU A 359 -4.93 -13.83 -17.56
CA LEU A 359 -3.77 -14.67 -17.84
C LEU A 359 -2.58 -14.15 -17.08
N SER A 360 -1.77 -15.05 -16.55
CA SER A 360 -0.63 -14.71 -15.72
C SER A 360 0.69 -15.25 -16.31
N PHE A 361 1.80 -14.67 -15.88
CA PHE A 361 3.16 -15.09 -16.25
C PHE A 361 4.12 -14.80 -15.08
N GLU A 362 5.27 -15.47 -15.06
CA GLU A 362 6.27 -15.25 -14.01
C GLU A 362 6.91 -13.86 -14.10
N PRO A 363 7.22 -13.21 -12.98
CA PRO A 363 7.90 -11.92 -12.96
C PRO A 363 9.20 -11.95 -13.77
N ALA A 364 9.43 -10.90 -14.57
CA ALA A 364 10.56 -10.76 -15.49
C ALA A 364 10.63 -11.79 -16.65
N ASP A 365 9.65 -12.68 -16.80
CA ASP A 365 9.56 -13.58 -17.96
C ASP A 365 8.95 -12.85 -19.18
N VAL A 366 9.81 -12.25 -19.98
CA VAL A 366 9.44 -11.55 -21.23
C VAL A 366 8.77 -12.48 -22.25
N ALA A 367 9.11 -13.78 -22.23
CA ALA A 367 8.54 -14.73 -23.17
C ALA A 367 7.12 -15.14 -22.75
N GLY A 368 6.91 -15.45 -21.47
CA GLY A 368 5.63 -15.74 -20.88
C GLY A 368 4.67 -14.54 -20.98
N LEU A 369 5.15 -13.32 -20.69
CA LEU A 369 4.40 -12.08 -20.91
C LEU A 369 3.90 -11.98 -22.36
N ALA A 370 4.80 -12.13 -23.33
CA ALA A 370 4.42 -12.06 -24.74
C ALA A 370 3.43 -13.16 -25.14
N ALA A 371 3.56 -14.37 -24.58
CA ALA A 371 2.64 -15.48 -24.83
C ALA A 371 1.24 -15.19 -24.24
N ALA A 372 1.16 -14.70 -23.00
CA ALA A 372 -0.10 -14.36 -22.33
C ALA A 372 -0.85 -13.24 -23.07
N VAL A 373 -0.14 -12.17 -23.48
CA VAL A 373 -0.75 -11.09 -24.29
C VAL A 373 -1.26 -11.61 -25.62
N ARG A 374 -0.46 -12.41 -26.34
CA ARG A 374 -0.89 -12.99 -27.62
C ARG A 374 -2.12 -13.88 -27.45
N ALA A 375 -2.16 -14.75 -26.46
CA ALA A 375 -3.32 -15.59 -26.17
C ALA A 375 -4.58 -14.74 -25.88
N THR A 376 -4.42 -13.65 -25.15
CA THR A 376 -5.50 -12.69 -24.86
C THR A 376 -6.04 -12.04 -26.13
N LEU A 377 -5.17 -11.66 -27.07
CA LEU A 377 -5.55 -10.99 -28.31
C LEU A 377 -6.09 -11.96 -29.38
N THR A 378 -5.61 -13.22 -29.38
CA THR A 378 -6.01 -14.23 -30.37
C THR A 378 -7.44 -14.76 -30.11
N ASP A 379 -7.85 -14.82 -28.83
CA ASP A 379 -9.17 -15.30 -28.42
C ASP A 379 -9.91 -14.25 -27.57
N PRO A 380 -10.55 -13.26 -28.23
CA PRO A 380 -11.30 -12.21 -27.56
C PRO A 380 -12.49 -12.72 -26.73
N ASP A 381 -13.14 -13.79 -27.15
CA ASP A 381 -14.32 -14.33 -26.47
C ASP A 381 -13.95 -14.94 -25.11
N SER A 382 -12.93 -15.80 -25.07
CA SER A 382 -12.40 -16.33 -23.81
C SER A 382 -11.85 -15.22 -22.91
N SER A 383 -11.24 -14.20 -23.50
CA SER A 383 -10.72 -13.05 -22.76
C SER A 383 -11.84 -12.21 -22.14
N ALA A 384 -12.92 -11.97 -22.86
CA ALA A 384 -14.12 -11.32 -22.34
C ALA A 384 -14.81 -12.15 -21.25
N GLN A 385 -14.80 -13.49 -21.38
CA GLN A 385 -15.35 -14.38 -20.35
C GLN A 385 -14.52 -14.31 -19.06
N ARG A 386 -13.18 -14.34 -19.15
CA ARG A 386 -12.29 -14.15 -17.99
C ARG A 386 -12.53 -12.81 -17.31
N ALA A 387 -12.64 -11.72 -18.08
CA ALA A 387 -12.91 -10.38 -17.55
C ALA A 387 -14.26 -10.31 -16.81
N ARG A 388 -15.31 -10.95 -17.33
CA ARG A 388 -16.61 -11.05 -16.62
C ARG A 388 -16.50 -11.80 -15.29
N ARG A 389 -15.74 -12.91 -15.27
CA ARG A 389 -15.48 -13.67 -14.03
C ARG A 389 -14.66 -12.86 -13.03
N ALA A 390 -13.65 -12.10 -13.50
CA ALA A 390 -12.88 -11.19 -12.67
C ALA A 390 -13.79 -10.17 -11.97
N ARG A 391 -14.69 -9.52 -12.71
CA ARG A 391 -15.64 -8.57 -12.15
C ARG A 391 -16.61 -9.21 -11.15
N ALA A 392 -17.18 -10.37 -11.48
CA ALA A 392 -18.13 -11.04 -10.58
C ALA A 392 -17.51 -11.32 -9.20
N ARG A 393 -16.24 -11.70 -9.18
CA ARG A 393 -15.51 -12.00 -7.94
C ARG A 393 -15.29 -10.77 -7.04
N LEU A 394 -15.32 -9.56 -7.59
CA LEU A 394 -15.00 -8.35 -6.81
C LEU A 394 -15.97 -8.11 -5.64
N SER A 395 -17.25 -8.38 -5.85
CA SER A 395 -18.27 -8.20 -4.83
C SER A 395 -18.16 -9.20 -3.68
N GLU A 396 -17.58 -10.37 -3.94
CA GLU A 396 -17.45 -11.46 -2.98
C GLU A 396 -16.15 -11.32 -2.17
N ASP A 397 -15.02 -11.04 -2.85
CA ASP A 397 -13.69 -11.14 -2.25
C ASP A 397 -13.11 -9.78 -1.84
N PHE A 398 -13.60 -8.66 -2.43
CA PHE A 398 -12.94 -7.35 -2.34
C PHE A 398 -13.89 -6.19 -2.00
N ALA A 399 -15.03 -6.48 -1.36
CA ALA A 399 -15.96 -5.43 -0.92
C ALA A 399 -15.38 -4.66 0.28
N TRP A 400 -15.43 -3.33 0.25
CA TRP A 400 -14.94 -2.48 1.35
C TRP A 400 -15.67 -2.74 2.67
N THR A 401 -16.95 -3.08 2.64
CA THR A 401 -17.74 -3.46 3.82
C THR A 401 -17.15 -4.68 4.53
N GLU A 402 -16.69 -5.69 3.77
CA GLU A 402 -16.03 -6.87 4.33
C GLU A 402 -14.63 -6.53 4.87
N VAL A 403 -13.87 -5.71 4.15
CA VAL A 403 -12.56 -5.20 4.60
C VAL A 403 -12.71 -4.49 5.96
N ALA A 404 -13.68 -3.59 6.09
CA ALA A 404 -13.93 -2.86 7.34
C ALA A 404 -14.39 -3.79 8.47
N ALA A 405 -15.28 -4.74 8.19
CA ALA A 405 -15.77 -5.71 9.19
C ALA A 405 -14.64 -6.60 9.72
N ARG A 406 -13.76 -7.08 8.84
CA ARG A 406 -12.58 -7.88 9.22
C ARG A 406 -11.57 -7.04 10.01
N THR A 407 -11.34 -5.80 9.61
CA THR A 407 -10.46 -4.86 10.33
C THR A 407 -11.02 -4.57 11.74
N ALA A 408 -12.32 -4.32 11.87
CA ALA A 408 -12.97 -4.14 13.17
C ALA A 408 -12.85 -5.39 14.07
N SER A 409 -12.83 -6.60 13.49
CA SER A 409 -12.60 -7.84 14.22
C SER A 409 -11.18 -7.92 14.79
N VAL A 410 -10.17 -7.45 14.03
CA VAL A 410 -8.79 -7.34 14.52
C VAL A 410 -8.73 -6.38 15.71
N TYR A 411 -9.37 -5.20 15.62
CA TYR A 411 -9.44 -4.24 16.73
C TYR A 411 -10.03 -4.85 17.99
N ALA A 412 -11.18 -5.53 17.85
CA ALA A 412 -11.84 -6.19 18.99
C ALA A 412 -10.96 -7.28 19.63
N SER A 413 -10.17 -7.99 18.84
CA SER A 413 -9.24 -9.01 19.32
C SER A 413 -8.05 -8.39 20.06
N ALA A 414 -7.44 -7.33 19.52
CA ALA A 414 -6.33 -6.63 20.17
C ALA A 414 -6.76 -6.03 21.52
N LYS A 415 -7.91 -5.39 21.59
CA LYS A 415 -8.47 -4.85 22.86
C LYS A 415 -8.67 -5.91 23.93
N ARG A 416 -9.04 -7.13 23.57
CA ARG A 416 -9.20 -8.22 24.56
C ARG A 416 -7.86 -8.68 25.12
N ARG A 417 -6.80 -8.68 24.31
CA ARG A 417 -5.44 -9.10 24.72
C ARG A 417 -4.81 -8.09 25.70
N VAL A 418 -4.92 -6.80 25.42
CA VAL A 418 -4.35 -5.74 26.29
C VAL A 418 -5.05 -5.69 27.66
N ARG A 419 -6.33 -6.06 27.76
CA ARG A 419 -7.04 -6.16 29.05
C ARG A 419 -6.61 -7.33 29.93
N GLN A 420 -5.90 -8.33 29.38
CA GLN A 420 -5.23 -9.36 30.17
C GLN A 420 -3.81 -8.84 30.49
N PRO A 421 -3.41 -8.69 31.77
CA PRO A 421 -2.09 -8.22 32.11
C PRO A 421 -1.04 -9.28 31.76
N SER A 422 -0.73 -9.39 30.47
CA SER A 422 0.50 -10.00 30.02
C SER A 422 1.56 -8.92 30.22
N GLY A 423 2.45 -9.12 31.21
CA GLY A 423 3.52 -8.17 31.49
C GLY A 423 4.25 -7.81 30.20
N ARG A 424 3.87 -6.66 29.62
CA ARG A 424 4.79 -5.99 28.67
C ARG A 424 6.07 -5.77 29.46
N PRO A 425 7.22 -6.21 29.02
CA PRO A 425 8.43 -5.65 29.56
C PRO A 425 8.36 -4.16 29.16
N ILE A 426 8.08 -3.29 30.12
CA ILE A 426 8.57 -1.90 30.08
C ILE A 426 9.97 -2.03 29.49
N ILE A 427 10.19 -1.40 28.31
CA ILE A 427 11.43 -1.45 27.51
C ILE A 427 12.53 -2.05 28.35
N ALA A 428 12.94 -3.29 28.06
CA ALA A 428 13.94 -3.94 28.86
C ALA A 428 15.14 -2.98 28.80
N GLN A 429 15.33 -2.21 29.85
CA GLN A 429 16.52 -1.40 30.00
C GLN A 429 17.64 -2.42 29.82
N ARG A 430 18.30 -2.35 28.69
CA ARG A 430 19.52 -3.11 28.46
C ARG A 430 20.35 -2.81 29.70
N PRO A 431 20.66 -3.78 30.58
CA PRO A 431 21.45 -3.49 31.76
C PRO A 431 22.70 -2.79 31.24
N LEU A 432 22.92 -1.58 31.69
CA LEU A 432 24.16 -0.88 31.41
C LEU A 432 25.25 -1.83 31.85
N PRO A 433 26.30 -2.11 31.04
CA PRO A 433 27.38 -2.93 31.45
C PRO A 433 27.88 -2.41 32.80
N GLU A 434 27.89 -3.26 33.81
CA GLU A 434 28.45 -2.91 35.12
C GLU A 434 29.83 -2.33 34.86
N ARG A 435 30.07 -1.14 35.39
CA ARG A 435 31.40 -0.51 35.32
C ARG A 435 32.38 -1.51 35.97
N ASP A 436 33.35 -1.93 35.20
CA ASP A 436 34.49 -2.66 35.71
C ASP A 436 35.22 -1.74 36.73
N PRO A 437 35.26 -2.06 38.03
CA PRO A 437 35.90 -1.21 39.04
C PRO A 437 37.40 -1.09 38.87
N ALA A 438 38.00 -1.68 37.86
CA ALA A 438 39.42 -1.71 37.59
C ALA A 438 39.93 -0.74 36.52
N GLN A 439 39.05 0.16 35.96
CA GLN A 439 39.52 1.19 35.02
C GLN A 439 39.70 2.53 35.78
N PRO A 440 40.92 3.07 35.87
CA PRO A 440 41.22 4.40 36.46
C PRO A 440 40.63 5.53 35.56
N GLU A 441 40.32 6.67 36.19
CA GLU A 441 39.77 7.88 35.58
C GLU A 441 40.54 8.41 34.36
#